data_b98395dad077bd513353ffdfdd79c2dc
#
_entry.id   b98395dad077bd513353ffdfdd79c2dc
#
_cell.length_a   1.000
_cell.length_b   1.000
_cell.length_c   1.000
_cell.angle_alpha   90.00
_cell.angle_beta   90.00
_cell.angle_gamma   90.00
#
_symmetry.space_group_name_H-M   'P 1'
#
loop_
_entity.id
_entity.type
_entity.pdbx_description
1 polymer ?
#
loop_
_entity_poly.entity_id
_entity_poly.type
_entity_poly.pdbx_seq_one_letter_code
_entity_poly.pdbx_strand_id
1 'polypeptide(L)'
;KATFAAQKVNAPESLYRWQWQTARLLRAEGKEDESLAAYQRAVTLLKPIHYEYSVGYQGRHHSYYESVAPLFVEYEDVLLRRAAAAKTPEQNDQLLVKVKETIEVSRAAELQDYFQDDCVATVASHRGAGALAPGTAVIYPIAFPDRLELLLETSNGLKQVRVPVAGEKLTKEIRSFRRLIQDSQSQNYLSSAQTLHGWLVAPIQQDL
;
A
#
# COMPACT_ATOMS: atom_id res chain seq x y z
N LYS A 1 10.44 9.93 -25.43
CA LYS A 1 9.64 9.92 -26.69
C LYS A 1 8.26 9.32 -26.46
N ALA A 2 8.13 8.13 -25.84
CA ALA A 2 6.84 7.47 -25.60
C ALA A 2 5.89 8.31 -24.74
N THR A 3 6.37 8.91 -23.64
CA THR A 3 5.60 9.80 -22.77
C THR A 3 5.04 10.99 -23.54
N PHE A 4 5.85 11.59 -24.42
CA PHE A 4 5.44 12.73 -25.24
C PHE A 4 4.35 12.34 -26.28
N ALA A 5 4.46 11.14 -26.87
CA ALA A 5 3.45 10.64 -27.79
C ALA A 5 2.12 10.38 -27.05
N ALA A 6 2.15 9.76 -25.87
CA ALA A 6 0.96 9.50 -25.06
C ALA A 6 0.28 10.79 -24.57
N GLN A 7 1.04 11.85 -24.26
CA GLN A 7 0.49 13.17 -23.92
C GLN A 7 -0.26 13.81 -25.11
N LYS A 8 0.28 13.68 -26.33
CA LYS A 8 -0.37 14.24 -27.53
C LYS A 8 -1.73 13.64 -27.85
N VAL A 9 -1.94 12.35 -27.54
CA VAL A 9 -3.20 11.65 -27.80
C VAL A 9 -4.10 11.56 -26.56
N ASN A 10 -3.73 12.26 -25.48
CA ASN A 10 -4.43 12.26 -24.19
C ASN A 10 -4.81 10.85 -23.71
N ALA A 11 -3.82 9.92 -23.72
CA ALA A 11 -3.99 8.54 -23.32
C ALA A 11 -3.51 8.33 -21.87
N PRO A 12 -4.34 8.61 -20.83
CA PRO A 12 -3.93 8.56 -19.43
C PRO A 12 -3.48 7.16 -19.00
N GLU A 13 -4.06 6.13 -19.58
CA GLU A 13 -3.66 4.73 -19.37
C GLU A 13 -2.21 4.45 -19.77
N SER A 14 -1.78 4.97 -20.91
CA SER A 14 -0.41 4.85 -21.36
C SER A 14 0.51 5.75 -20.54
N LEU A 15 0.04 6.93 -20.13
CA LEU A 15 0.83 7.90 -19.39
C LEU A 15 1.24 7.39 -18.01
N TYR A 16 0.31 6.81 -17.20
CA TYR A 16 0.68 6.31 -15.89
C TYR A 16 1.68 5.15 -15.99
N ARG A 17 1.50 4.24 -16.97
CA ARG A 17 2.43 3.12 -17.19
C ARG A 17 3.82 3.60 -17.58
N TRP A 18 3.92 4.62 -18.43
CA TRP A 18 5.20 5.20 -18.81
C TRP A 18 5.88 5.93 -17.63
N GLN A 19 5.10 6.66 -16.82
CA GLN A 19 5.62 7.27 -15.59
C GLN A 19 6.12 6.21 -14.61
N TRP A 20 5.39 5.13 -14.45
CA TRP A 20 5.80 4.01 -13.62
C TRP A 20 7.10 3.35 -14.11
N GLN A 21 7.22 3.04 -15.41
CA GLN A 21 8.48 2.51 -15.96
C GLN A 21 9.63 3.52 -15.83
N THR A 22 9.37 4.81 -16.01
CA THR A 22 10.36 5.86 -15.77
C THR A 22 10.83 5.86 -14.32
N ALA A 23 9.91 5.70 -13.36
CA ALA A 23 10.24 5.62 -11.94
C ALA A 23 11.15 4.43 -11.62
N ARG A 24 10.87 3.25 -12.19
CA ARG A 24 11.72 2.05 -12.05
C ARG A 24 13.12 2.26 -12.60
N LEU A 25 13.25 2.87 -13.79
CA LEU A 25 14.53 3.18 -14.39
C LEU A 25 15.35 4.16 -13.54
N LEU A 26 14.72 5.25 -13.09
CA LEU A 26 15.37 6.24 -12.23
C LEU A 26 15.83 5.62 -10.91
N ARG A 27 15.01 4.72 -10.33
CA ARG A 27 15.39 3.95 -9.13
C ARG A 27 16.63 3.09 -9.39
N ALA A 28 16.67 2.38 -10.51
CA ALA A 28 17.82 1.55 -10.89
C ALA A 28 19.10 2.39 -11.15
N GLU A 29 18.95 3.64 -11.57
CA GLU A 29 20.04 4.61 -11.75
C GLU A 29 20.46 5.29 -10.43
N GLY A 30 19.81 5.00 -9.29
CA GLY A 30 20.07 5.65 -8.01
C GLY A 30 19.54 7.09 -7.89
N LYS A 31 18.72 7.53 -8.82
CA LYS A 31 18.08 8.86 -8.83
C LYS A 31 16.80 8.87 -8.01
N GLU A 32 16.97 8.77 -6.68
CA GLU A 32 15.86 8.51 -5.76
C GLU A 32 14.77 9.61 -5.79
N ASP A 33 15.15 10.90 -5.79
CA ASP A 33 14.20 12.02 -5.79
C ASP A 33 13.37 12.08 -7.08
N GLU A 34 14.03 11.87 -8.22
CA GLU A 34 13.37 11.83 -9.52
C GLU A 34 12.45 10.61 -9.65
N SER A 35 12.89 9.45 -9.12
CA SER A 35 12.10 8.23 -9.05
C SER A 35 10.84 8.44 -8.23
N LEU A 36 10.96 9.01 -7.02
CA LEU A 36 9.83 9.32 -6.15
C LEU A 36 8.81 10.23 -6.85
N ALA A 37 9.30 11.29 -7.52
CA ALA A 37 8.44 12.20 -8.27
C ALA A 37 7.74 11.50 -9.45
N ALA A 38 8.39 10.55 -10.10
CA ALA A 38 7.80 9.79 -11.21
C ALA A 38 6.73 8.80 -10.71
N TYR A 39 6.95 8.10 -9.57
CA TYR A 39 5.92 7.28 -8.91
C TYR A 39 4.70 8.12 -8.52
N GLN A 40 4.93 9.27 -7.91
CA GLN A 40 3.84 10.18 -7.52
C GLN A 40 2.99 10.61 -8.74
N ARG A 41 3.65 10.95 -9.86
CA ARG A 41 2.93 11.28 -11.11
C ARG A 41 2.13 10.09 -11.64
N ALA A 42 2.70 8.87 -11.60
CA ALA A 42 2.01 7.67 -12.05
C ALA A 42 0.73 7.42 -11.22
N VAL A 43 0.82 7.49 -9.90
CA VAL A 43 -0.35 7.34 -9.00
C VAL A 43 -1.38 8.45 -9.24
N THR A 44 -0.95 9.70 -9.43
CA THR A 44 -1.85 10.83 -9.70
C THR A 44 -2.61 10.64 -11.02
N LEU A 45 -1.94 10.16 -12.06
CA LEU A 45 -2.55 9.87 -13.36
C LEU A 45 -3.51 8.68 -13.31
N LEU A 46 -3.26 7.72 -12.43
CA LEU A 46 -4.10 6.53 -12.28
C LEU A 46 -5.41 6.83 -11.55
N LYS A 47 -5.40 7.72 -10.53
CA LYS A 47 -6.58 8.03 -9.70
C LYS A 47 -7.89 8.26 -10.48
N PRO A 48 -7.94 9.09 -11.52
CA PRO A 48 -9.19 9.33 -12.25
C PRO A 48 -9.63 8.20 -13.17
N ILE A 49 -8.73 7.30 -13.55
CA ILE A 49 -8.99 6.26 -14.57
C ILE A 49 -9.12 4.85 -13.99
N HIS A 50 -8.78 4.64 -12.71
CA HIS A 50 -8.87 3.31 -12.12
C HIS A 50 -10.29 2.75 -12.16
N TYR A 51 -11.31 3.62 -12.13
CA TYR A 51 -12.71 3.27 -12.26
C TYR A 51 -13.05 2.67 -13.64
N GLU A 52 -12.56 3.26 -14.71
CA GLU A 52 -12.77 2.75 -16.06
C GLU A 52 -12.14 1.36 -16.28
N TYR A 53 -11.09 1.03 -15.50
CA TYR A 53 -10.45 -0.29 -15.53
C TYR A 53 -11.28 -1.37 -14.87
N SER A 54 -11.96 -1.06 -13.75
CA SER A 54 -12.80 -2.03 -13.04
C SER A 54 -14.09 -2.35 -13.79
N VAL A 55 -14.62 -1.41 -14.58
CA VAL A 55 -15.84 -1.58 -15.38
C VAL A 55 -15.60 -2.30 -16.72
N GLY A 56 -14.34 -2.60 -17.08
CA GLY A 56 -14.02 -3.44 -18.23
C GLY A 56 -14.26 -2.79 -19.57
N TYR A 57 -13.47 -1.78 -19.92
CA TYR A 57 -13.38 -1.34 -21.32
C TYR A 57 -12.88 -2.53 -22.17
N GLN A 58 -13.73 -3.02 -23.08
CA GLN A 58 -13.49 -4.12 -24.03
C GLN A 58 -13.40 -5.55 -23.47
N GLY A 59 -14.06 -5.90 -22.34
CA GLY A 59 -14.27 -7.31 -21.96
C GLY A 59 -13.00 -8.07 -21.49
N ARG A 60 -11.91 -7.38 -21.21
CA ARG A 60 -10.73 -7.94 -20.57
C ARG A 60 -10.65 -7.44 -19.12
N HIS A 61 -11.11 -8.26 -18.20
CA HIS A 61 -10.88 -8.04 -16.77
C HIS A 61 -9.38 -8.19 -16.47
N HIS A 62 -8.64 -7.08 -16.49
CA HIS A 62 -7.34 -7.05 -15.83
C HIS A 62 -7.61 -6.89 -14.34
N SER A 63 -7.30 -7.91 -13.56
CA SER A 63 -7.41 -7.84 -12.10
C SER A 63 -6.61 -6.66 -11.57
N TYR A 64 -7.19 -5.92 -10.61
CA TYR A 64 -6.50 -4.88 -9.86
C TYR A 64 -5.11 -5.34 -9.40
N TYR A 65 -5.02 -6.56 -8.86
CA TYR A 65 -3.78 -7.15 -8.35
C TYR A 65 -2.67 -7.31 -9.40
N GLU A 66 -3.03 -7.55 -10.67
CA GLU A 66 -2.05 -7.76 -11.73
C GLU A 66 -1.58 -6.45 -12.38
N SER A 67 -2.48 -5.47 -12.48
CA SER A 67 -2.23 -4.28 -13.30
C SER A 67 -1.96 -3.01 -12.50
N VAL A 68 -2.52 -2.88 -11.30
CA VAL A 68 -2.53 -1.63 -10.53
C VAL A 68 -1.81 -1.75 -9.19
N ALA A 69 -2.10 -2.80 -8.40
CA ALA A 69 -1.52 -2.98 -7.08
C ALA A 69 0.02 -2.92 -7.05
N PRO A 70 0.76 -3.47 -8.04
CA PRO A 70 2.22 -3.40 -8.03
C PRO A 70 2.78 -1.96 -8.05
N LEU A 71 2.10 -1.02 -8.71
CA LEU A 71 2.50 0.39 -8.70
C LEU A 71 2.44 0.97 -7.28
N PHE A 72 1.36 0.71 -6.56
CA PHE A 72 1.19 1.21 -5.20
C PHE A 72 2.23 0.59 -4.25
N VAL A 73 2.41 -0.72 -4.30
CA VAL A 73 3.41 -1.44 -3.48
C VAL A 73 4.83 -0.92 -3.72
N GLU A 74 5.21 -0.66 -4.97
CA GLU A 74 6.52 -0.11 -5.29
C GLU A 74 6.67 1.34 -4.81
N TYR A 75 5.63 2.14 -4.91
CA TYR A 75 5.65 3.53 -4.43
C TYR A 75 5.73 3.58 -2.89
N GLU A 76 4.98 2.74 -2.20
CA GLU A 76 5.04 2.57 -0.74
C GLU A 76 6.44 2.14 -0.29
N ASP A 77 7.09 1.20 -1.01
CA ASP A 77 8.45 0.77 -0.71
C ASP A 77 9.46 1.94 -0.78
N VAL A 78 9.36 2.75 -1.82
CA VAL A 78 10.24 3.93 -1.99
C VAL A 78 10.00 4.96 -0.89
N LEU A 79 8.74 5.26 -0.59
CA LEU A 79 8.37 6.20 0.47
C LEU A 79 8.87 5.75 1.85
N LEU A 80 8.66 4.48 2.21
CA LEU A 80 9.05 3.91 3.51
C LEU A 80 10.58 3.84 3.65
N ARG A 81 11.30 3.48 2.59
CA ARG A 81 12.78 3.53 2.61
C ARG A 81 13.28 4.95 2.79
N ARG A 82 12.64 5.92 2.13
CA ARG A 82 12.99 7.33 2.27
C ARG A 82 12.66 7.87 3.66
N ALA A 83 11.52 7.49 4.22
CA ALA A 83 11.13 7.86 5.58
C ALA A 83 12.14 7.32 6.62
N ALA A 84 12.56 6.06 6.49
CA ALA A 84 13.59 5.48 7.36
C ALA A 84 14.96 6.16 7.24
N ALA A 85 15.26 6.80 6.10
CA ALA A 85 16.50 7.54 5.85
C ALA A 85 16.34 9.07 6.06
N ALA A 86 15.20 9.54 6.52
CA ALA A 86 14.93 10.96 6.74
C ALA A 86 15.87 11.55 7.81
N LYS A 87 16.35 12.76 7.56
CA LYS A 87 17.32 13.42 8.47
C LYS A 87 16.63 14.22 9.58
N THR A 88 15.35 14.56 9.38
CA THR A 88 14.57 15.31 10.39
C THR A 88 13.24 14.63 10.64
N PRO A 89 12.68 14.77 11.87
CA PRO A 89 11.34 14.25 12.18
C PRO A 89 10.27 14.75 11.22
N GLU A 90 10.31 16.01 10.84
CA GLU A 90 9.31 16.64 9.97
C GLU A 90 9.32 16.00 8.56
N GLN A 91 10.50 15.68 8.03
CA GLN A 91 10.62 14.94 6.76
C GLN A 91 10.08 13.53 6.87
N ASN A 92 10.37 12.84 7.99
CA ASN A 92 9.84 11.52 8.26
C ASN A 92 8.32 11.55 8.28
N ASP A 93 7.72 12.45 9.07
CA ASP A 93 6.26 12.57 9.23
C ASP A 93 5.57 12.87 7.90
N GLN A 94 6.10 13.80 7.10
CA GLN A 94 5.57 14.11 5.78
C GLN A 94 5.56 12.89 4.84
N LEU A 95 6.60 12.06 4.92
CA LEU A 95 6.70 10.85 4.10
C LEU A 95 5.73 9.77 4.61
N LEU A 96 5.59 9.58 5.92
CA LEU A 96 4.65 8.63 6.50
C LEU A 96 3.18 9.01 6.22
N VAL A 97 2.85 10.29 6.22
CA VAL A 97 1.53 10.78 5.77
C VAL A 97 1.27 10.38 4.32
N LYS A 98 2.25 10.55 3.42
CA LYS A 98 2.12 10.12 2.02
C LYS A 98 1.97 8.61 1.88
N VAL A 99 2.66 7.81 2.73
CA VAL A 99 2.47 6.36 2.77
C VAL A 99 1.03 6.03 3.13
N LYS A 100 0.50 6.61 4.21
CA LYS A 100 -0.89 6.40 4.64
C LYS A 100 -1.87 6.74 3.52
N GLU A 101 -1.75 7.93 2.91
CA GLU A 101 -2.59 8.36 1.80
C GLU A 101 -2.53 7.39 0.62
N THR A 102 -1.34 6.85 0.32
CA THR A 102 -1.14 5.88 -0.76
C THR A 102 -1.85 4.56 -0.46
N ILE A 103 -1.73 4.05 0.76
CA ILE A 103 -2.42 2.84 1.23
C ILE A 103 -3.94 3.02 1.14
N GLU A 104 -4.47 4.16 1.59
CA GLU A 104 -5.91 4.43 1.56
C GLU A 104 -6.45 4.48 0.13
N VAL A 105 -5.72 5.12 -0.78
CA VAL A 105 -6.07 5.14 -2.22
C VAL A 105 -6.02 3.74 -2.83
N SER A 106 -4.99 2.96 -2.51
CA SER A 106 -4.83 1.58 -2.98
C SER A 106 -5.97 0.69 -2.50
N ARG A 107 -6.33 0.78 -1.22
CA ARG A 107 -7.45 0.03 -0.63
C ARG A 107 -8.81 0.44 -1.20
N ALA A 108 -9.03 1.73 -1.41
CA ALA A 108 -10.26 2.21 -2.05
C ALA A 108 -10.40 1.64 -3.47
N ALA A 109 -9.30 1.63 -4.24
CA ALA A 109 -9.27 1.07 -5.58
C ALA A 109 -9.51 -0.46 -5.57
N GLU A 110 -8.92 -1.19 -4.60
CA GLU A 110 -9.13 -2.63 -4.41
C GLU A 110 -10.59 -2.95 -4.08
N LEU A 111 -11.20 -2.22 -3.14
CA LEU A 111 -12.59 -2.41 -2.76
C LEU A 111 -13.54 -2.10 -3.91
N GLN A 112 -13.27 -1.06 -4.69
CA GLN A 112 -14.05 -0.71 -5.86
C GLN A 112 -13.97 -1.78 -6.94
N ASP A 113 -12.78 -2.35 -7.19
CA ASP A 113 -12.60 -3.49 -8.13
C ASP A 113 -13.37 -4.73 -7.65
N TYR A 114 -13.37 -5.00 -6.35
CA TYR A 114 -14.05 -6.15 -5.77
C TYR A 114 -15.58 -6.03 -5.81
N PHE A 115 -16.13 -4.88 -5.43
CA PHE A 115 -17.58 -4.69 -5.32
C PHE A 115 -18.21 -4.20 -6.62
N GLN A 116 -17.42 -3.65 -7.56
CA GLN A 116 -17.86 -3.02 -8.80
C GLN A 116 -18.97 -1.96 -8.57
N ASP A 117 -18.89 -1.24 -7.44
CA ASP A 117 -19.89 -0.27 -6.99
C ASP A 117 -19.25 1.08 -6.63
N ASP A 118 -19.80 2.15 -7.22
CA ASP A 118 -19.35 3.54 -7.03
C ASP A 118 -19.56 4.06 -5.61
N CYS A 119 -20.53 3.53 -4.87
CA CYS A 119 -20.82 3.93 -3.51
C CYS A 119 -19.67 3.65 -2.55
N VAL A 120 -18.84 2.64 -2.85
CA VAL A 120 -17.68 2.26 -2.01
C VAL A 120 -16.62 3.36 -2.00
N ALA A 121 -16.38 4.02 -3.13
CA ALA A 121 -15.42 5.13 -3.24
C ALA A 121 -15.81 6.33 -2.36
N THR A 122 -17.11 6.61 -2.27
CA THR A 122 -17.65 7.72 -1.45
C THR A 122 -17.49 7.47 0.03
N VAL A 123 -17.69 6.23 0.50
CA VAL A 123 -17.54 5.84 1.91
C VAL A 123 -16.07 5.84 2.33
N ALA A 124 -15.18 5.40 1.46
CA ALA A 124 -13.74 5.36 1.73
C ALA A 124 -13.15 6.79 1.88
N SER A 125 -13.60 7.75 1.06
CA SER A 125 -13.12 9.13 1.11
C SER A 125 -13.51 9.89 2.40
N HIS A 126 -14.56 9.47 3.09
CA HIS A 126 -15.03 10.12 4.32
C HIS A 126 -14.36 9.61 5.61
N ARG A 127 -13.65 8.47 5.57
CA ARG A 127 -13.01 7.88 6.76
C ARG A 127 -11.60 8.39 7.05
N GLY A 128 -10.94 9.04 6.10
CA GLY A 128 -9.54 9.47 6.22
C GLY A 128 -9.30 10.83 6.86
N ALA A 129 -10.32 11.64 7.13
CA ALA A 129 -10.14 13.06 7.45
C ALA A 129 -10.29 13.42 8.95
N GLY A 130 -10.55 12.47 9.84
CA GLY A 130 -10.74 12.73 11.27
C GLY A 130 -9.54 12.32 12.11
N ALA A 131 -9.21 13.15 13.13
CA ALA A 131 -8.26 12.73 14.16
C ALA A 131 -8.79 11.47 14.86
N LEU A 132 -7.90 10.51 15.14
CA LEU A 132 -8.27 9.31 15.87
C LEU A 132 -8.76 9.67 17.27
N ALA A 133 -9.79 8.99 17.73
CA ALA A 133 -10.26 9.14 19.10
C ALA A 133 -9.14 8.71 20.08
N PRO A 134 -9.04 9.37 21.25
CA PRO A 134 -8.09 8.96 22.27
C PRO A 134 -8.19 7.46 22.60
N GLY A 135 -7.07 6.78 22.71
CA GLY A 135 -7.02 5.32 22.95
C GLY A 135 -7.31 4.46 21.71
N THR A 136 -7.40 5.07 20.53
CA THR A 136 -7.54 4.33 19.26
C THR A 136 -6.18 4.28 18.56
N ALA A 137 -5.86 3.11 18.02
CA ALA A 137 -4.71 2.89 17.16
C ALA A 137 -5.13 2.19 15.86
N VAL A 138 -4.52 2.58 14.74
CA VAL A 138 -4.71 1.89 13.45
C VAL A 138 -3.36 1.34 13.00
N ILE A 139 -3.35 0.08 12.64
CA ILE A 139 -2.16 -0.61 12.15
C ILE A 139 -2.35 -0.92 10.67
N TYR A 140 -1.40 -0.46 9.84
CA TYR A 140 -1.33 -0.77 8.41
C TYR A 140 -0.15 -1.73 8.18
N PRO A 141 -0.37 -3.04 8.12
CA PRO A 141 0.68 -3.98 7.76
C PRO A 141 0.91 -3.96 6.24
N ILE A 142 2.16 -3.78 5.82
CA ILE A 142 2.58 -3.69 4.42
C ILE A 142 3.63 -4.76 4.18
N ALA A 143 3.28 -5.81 3.45
CA ALA A 143 4.16 -6.94 3.18
C ALA A 143 4.96 -6.72 1.89
N PHE A 144 6.28 -6.65 2.03
CA PHE A 144 7.22 -6.61 0.91
C PHE A 144 7.90 -7.98 0.72
N PRO A 145 8.50 -8.24 -0.44
CA PRO A 145 9.21 -9.51 -0.67
C PRO A 145 10.30 -9.80 0.37
N ASP A 146 10.98 -8.78 0.87
CA ASP A 146 12.13 -8.86 1.79
C ASP A 146 11.78 -8.59 3.26
N ARG A 147 10.64 -7.96 3.55
CA ARG A 147 10.30 -7.51 4.91
C ARG A 147 8.81 -7.21 5.08
N LEU A 148 8.40 -7.06 6.33
CA LEU A 148 7.12 -6.48 6.73
C LEU A 148 7.38 -5.08 7.31
N GLU A 149 6.60 -4.09 6.89
CA GLU A 149 6.55 -2.77 7.52
C GLU A 149 5.19 -2.62 8.22
N LEU A 150 5.20 -2.10 9.42
CA LEU A 150 4.01 -1.72 10.16
C LEU A 150 3.98 -0.20 10.25
N LEU A 151 2.95 0.42 9.66
CA LEU A 151 2.66 1.82 9.89
C LEU A 151 1.60 1.89 10.99
N LEU A 152 1.98 2.43 12.13
CA LEU A 152 1.09 2.63 13.28
C LEU A 152 0.63 4.08 13.30
N GLU A 153 -0.68 4.29 13.35
CA GLU A 153 -1.30 5.59 13.55
C GLU A 153 -1.96 5.63 14.93
N THR A 154 -1.62 6.66 15.70
CA THR A 154 -2.21 6.95 17.01
C THR A 154 -2.57 8.44 17.08
N SER A 155 -3.15 8.88 18.19
CA SER A 155 -3.35 10.32 18.47
C SER A 155 -2.02 11.12 18.48
N ASN A 156 -0.88 10.45 18.64
CA ASN A 156 0.45 11.07 18.68
C ASN A 156 1.14 11.16 17.31
N GLY A 157 0.47 10.69 16.25
CA GLY A 157 0.98 10.70 14.88
C GLY A 157 1.25 9.31 14.29
N LEU A 158 2.10 9.29 13.27
CA LEU A 158 2.46 8.08 12.53
C LEU A 158 3.84 7.57 12.95
N LYS A 159 3.96 6.26 13.08
CA LYS A 159 5.23 5.57 13.39
C LYS A 159 5.44 4.41 12.44
N GLN A 160 6.65 4.30 11.88
CA GLN A 160 7.07 3.16 11.06
C GLN A 160 7.86 2.17 11.91
N VAL A 161 7.50 0.89 11.83
CA VAL A 161 8.25 -0.20 12.47
C VAL A 161 8.53 -1.29 11.43
N ARG A 162 9.82 -1.61 11.25
CA ARG A 162 10.27 -2.66 10.34
C ARG A 162 10.40 -3.98 11.06
N VAL A 163 9.84 -5.04 10.47
CA VAL A 163 9.93 -6.42 10.95
C VAL A 163 10.64 -7.27 9.90
N PRO A 164 11.71 -8.01 10.23
CA PRO A 164 12.49 -8.79 9.26
C PRO A 164 11.79 -10.11 8.89
N VAL A 165 10.59 -9.99 8.31
CA VAL A 165 9.76 -11.12 7.86
C VAL A 165 9.36 -10.88 6.42
N ALA A 166 9.79 -11.77 5.52
CA ALA A 166 9.42 -11.73 4.11
C ALA A 166 7.91 -11.92 3.92
N GLY A 167 7.32 -11.20 2.96
CA GLY A 167 5.89 -11.22 2.70
C GLY A 167 5.34 -12.61 2.36
N GLU A 168 6.12 -13.44 1.67
CA GLU A 168 5.74 -14.83 1.41
C GLU A 168 5.59 -15.64 2.70
N LYS A 169 6.53 -15.47 3.64
CA LYS A 169 6.50 -16.16 4.95
C LYS A 169 5.28 -15.71 5.77
N LEU A 170 5.00 -14.40 5.78
CA LEU A 170 3.81 -13.85 6.44
C LEU A 170 2.53 -14.42 5.82
N THR A 171 2.42 -14.40 4.49
CA THR A 171 1.24 -14.93 3.77
C THR A 171 1.02 -16.41 4.05
N LYS A 172 2.08 -17.21 4.07
CA LYS A 172 2.02 -18.65 4.40
C LYS A 172 1.49 -18.86 5.82
N GLU A 173 1.98 -18.10 6.81
CA GLU A 173 1.54 -18.19 8.20
C GLU A 173 0.09 -17.77 8.38
N ILE A 174 -0.35 -16.66 7.73
CA ILE A 174 -1.76 -16.23 7.74
C ILE A 174 -2.67 -17.32 7.18
N ARG A 175 -2.30 -17.93 6.05
CA ARG A 175 -3.09 -19.02 5.45
C ARG A 175 -3.15 -20.25 6.37
N SER A 176 -2.03 -20.57 7.03
CA SER A 176 -1.97 -21.67 8.02
C SER A 176 -2.89 -21.39 9.19
N PHE A 177 -2.76 -20.21 9.80
CA PHE A 177 -3.60 -19.77 10.92
C PHE A 177 -5.08 -19.82 10.56
N ARG A 178 -5.46 -19.22 9.40
CA ARG A 178 -6.84 -19.24 8.93
C ARG A 178 -7.42 -20.65 8.82
N ARG A 179 -6.66 -21.60 8.30
CA ARG A 179 -7.08 -23.01 8.19
C ARG A 179 -7.24 -23.66 9.56
N LEU A 180 -6.30 -23.39 10.49
CA LEU A 180 -6.31 -23.97 11.83
C LEU A 180 -7.48 -23.46 12.70
N ILE A 181 -7.87 -22.19 12.60
CA ILE A 181 -9.01 -21.65 13.34
C ILE A 181 -10.37 -22.14 12.81
N GLN A 182 -10.43 -22.70 11.60
CA GLN A 182 -11.64 -23.31 11.05
C GLN A 182 -11.91 -24.69 11.64
N ASP A 183 -10.91 -25.33 12.25
CA ASP A 183 -11.06 -26.59 12.97
C ASP A 183 -11.40 -26.31 14.44
N SER A 184 -12.70 -26.32 14.75
CA SER A 184 -13.23 -26.02 16.10
C SER A 184 -12.86 -27.07 17.17
N GLN A 185 -12.33 -28.23 16.77
CA GLN A 185 -11.93 -29.31 17.67
C GLN A 185 -10.46 -29.25 18.09
N SER A 186 -9.66 -28.37 17.48
CA SER A 186 -8.22 -28.31 17.67
C SER A 186 -7.77 -26.97 18.24
N GLN A 187 -6.80 -27.01 19.15
CA GLN A 187 -6.09 -25.83 19.67
C GLN A 187 -4.77 -25.59 18.94
N ASN A 188 -4.50 -26.27 17.82
CA ASN A 188 -3.25 -26.18 17.08
C ASN A 188 -2.99 -24.78 16.47
N TYR A 189 -4.01 -23.89 16.48
CA TYR A 189 -3.87 -22.50 16.05
C TYR A 189 -3.01 -21.63 16.98
N LEU A 190 -2.79 -22.03 18.23
CA LEU A 190 -2.10 -21.20 19.25
C LEU A 190 -0.66 -20.85 18.83
N SER A 191 0.09 -21.82 18.32
CA SER A 191 1.47 -21.57 17.84
C SER A 191 1.52 -20.57 16.69
N SER A 192 0.59 -20.71 15.73
CA SER A 192 0.44 -19.79 14.61
C SER A 192 0.01 -18.38 15.06
N ALA A 193 -0.91 -18.31 16.01
CA ALA A 193 -1.36 -17.06 16.62
C ALA A 193 -0.20 -16.32 17.33
N GLN A 194 0.62 -17.05 18.12
CA GLN A 194 1.81 -16.50 18.79
C GLN A 194 2.85 -15.99 17.78
N THR A 195 3.05 -16.72 16.68
CA THR A 195 3.96 -16.30 15.61
C THR A 195 3.48 -15.00 14.97
N LEU A 196 2.20 -14.93 14.61
CA LEU A 196 1.61 -13.71 14.02
C LEU A 196 1.59 -12.54 15.01
N HIS A 197 1.28 -12.79 16.27
CA HIS A 197 1.39 -11.79 17.33
C HIS A 197 2.81 -11.21 17.41
N GLY A 198 3.84 -12.09 17.39
CA GLY A 198 5.24 -11.69 17.40
C GLY A 198 5.67 -10.80 16.23
N TRP A 199 4.99 -10.92 15.07
CA TRP A 199 5.29 -10.11 13.89
C TRP A 199 4.42 -8.86 13.76
N LEU A 200 3.16 -8.91 14.19
CA LEU A 200 2.17 -7.86 13.91
C LEU A 200 1.88 -6.96 15.11
N VAL A 201 2.02 -7.49 16.33
CA VAL A 201 1.61 -6.77 17.56
C VAL A 201 2.80 -6.47 18.46
N ALA A 202 3.61 -7.47 18.79
CA ALA A 202 4.72 -7.32 19.73
C ALA A 202 5.68 -6.17 19.37
N PRO A 203 6.02 -5.91 18.06
CA PRO A 203 6.93 -4.82 17.69
C PRO A 203 6.42 -3.42 17.99
N ILE A 204 5.11 -3.25 18.16
CA ILE A 204 4.44 -1.96 18.39
C ILE A 204 3.73 -1.89 19.73
N GLN A 205 3.82 -2.94 20.55
CA GLN A 205 3.08 -3.07 21.81
C GLN A 205 3.36 -1.93 22.81
N GLN A 206 4.56 -1.36 22.78
CA GLN A 206 4.93 -0.25 23.66
C GLN A 206 4.36 1.10 23.20
N ASP A 207 3.86 1.18 21.99
CA ASP A 207 3.31 2.38 21.38
C ASP A 207 1.77 2.39 21.38
N LEU A 208 1.16 1.28 21.81
CA LEU A 208 -0.28 1.12 21.99
C LEU A 208 -0.72 1.48 23.41
#